data_a27efd3e4d8f450b142b5d836de9023a
#
_entry.id   a27efd3e4d8f450b142b5d836de9023a
#
_cell.length_a   1.000
_cell.length_b   1.000
_cell.length_c   1.000
_cell.angle_alpha   90.00
_cell.angle_beta   90.00
_cell.angle_gamma   90.00
#
_symmetry.space_group_name_H-M   'P 1'
#
loop_
_entity.id
_entity.type
_entity.pdbx_description
1 polymer ?
#
loop_
_entity_poly.entity_id
_entity_poly.type
_entity_poly.pdbx_seq_one_letter_code
_entity_poly.pdbx_strand_id
1 'polypeptide(L)'
;MIFHSSTNGIRIINTDDSDIEMVYHHFFKHSTHFSILEFIFFNEGCQAESICKEFYISSSSLYRIISQINKVIKRQFQFEISLTPVQIIENERDIRYFFAQYFSEKYYFLEWLFENFSSEPLSQLLELVYKETSFPMNLSTHRMLKLLLVTNLYRIKFGHFMEVDKDSFNDQSLDFLMQAEGIEGVAQSFESEYNISLDEEVVCQLFVSYFQKMFFIDESLFMKCVKKDSYVEKSYHLLSDFIDQISVKYQIENKDNLIWHLHNTARLYRQELSTEFILFDQKGNTIRNFKNIFPKFVSDVKKSFIII
;
A
#
# COMPACT_ATOMS: atom_id res chain seq x y z
N MET A 1 4.98 -20.90 -21.39
CA MET A 1 3.78 -20.24 -21.97
C MET A 1 3.84 -20.33 -23.48
N ILE A 2 2.81 -20.87 -24.14
CA ILE A 2 2.76 -21.03 -25.59
C ILE A 2 1.58 -20.21 -26.12
N PHE A 3 1.85 -19.32 -27.08
CA PHE A 3 0.82 -18.56 -27.77
C PHE A 3 0.39 -19.31 -29.04
N HIS A 4 -0.86 -19.69 -29.15
CA HIS A 4 -1.46 -20.15 -30.38
C HIS A 4 -2.34 -19.05 -30.98
N SER A 5 -1.99 -18.60 -32.18
CA SER A 5 -2.84 -17.72 -32.99
C SER A 5 -3.61 -18.59 -33.99
N SER A 6 -4.93 -18.48 -33.97
CA SER A 6 -5.80 -19.11 -34.97
C SER A 6 -6.76 -18.06 -35.53
N THR A 7 -7.51 -18.40 -36.59
CA THR A 7 -8.61 -17.56 -37.13
C THR A 7 -9.67 -17.19 -36.09
N ASN A 8 -9.72 -17.89 -34.96
CA ASN A 8 -10.66 -17.68 -33.86
C ASN A 8 -10.07 -16.87 -32.67
N GLY A 9 -8.89 -16.26 -32.84
CA GLY A 9 -8.26 -15.45 -31.82
C GLY A 9 -6.96 -16.01 -31.27
N ILE A 10 -6.45 -15.40 -30.21
CA ILE A 10 -5.23 -15.79 -29.51
C ILE A 10 -5.61 -16.66 -28.32
N ARG A 11 -5.06 -17.87 -28.27
CA ARG A 11 -5.18 -18.76 -27.12
C ARG A 11 -3.85 -18.82 -26.39
N ILE A 12 -3.88 -18.53 -25.09
CA ILE A 12 -2.72 -18.70 -24.20
C ILE A 12 -2.86 -20.10 -23.57
N ILE A 13 -1.86 -20.96 -23.77
CA ILE A 13 -1.78 -22.24 -23.09
C ILE A 13 -0.73 -22.08 -21.99
N ASN A 14 -1.19 -22.18 -20.76
CA ASN A 14 -0.34 -22.19 -19.58
C ASN A 14 0.25 -23.58 -19.40
N THR A 15 1.53 -23.68 -19.08
CA THR A 15 2.15 -24.89 -18.51
C THR A 15 1.91 -24.85 -17.00
N ASP A 16 1.88 -26.00 -16.34
CA ASP A 16 1.58 -26.13 -14.90
C ASP A 16 2.48 -25.26 -13.99
N ASP A 17 3.65 -24.83 -14.49
CA ASP A 17 4.64 -24.01 -13.78
C ASP A 17 4.50 -22.50 -14.03
N SER A 18 3.52 -22.03 -14.83
CA SER A 18 3.40 -20.61 -15.16
C SER A 18 2.15 -19.99 -14.54
N ASP A 19 2.34 -19.01 -13.66
CA ASP A 19 1.29 -18.21 -13.06
C ASP A 19 0.97 -16.99 -13.94
N ILE A 20 -0.27 -16.52 -13.88
CA ILE A 20 -0.70 -15.30 -14.54
C ILE A 20 0.07 -14.08 -14.01
N GLU A 21 0.48 -14.10 -12.75
CA GLU A 21 1.32 -13.07 -12.14
C GLU A 21 2.64 -12.89 -12.89
N MET A 22 3.27 -13.97 -13.33
CA MET A 22 4.52 -13.92 -14.13
C MET A 22 4.33 -13.13 -15.43
N VAL A 23 3.14 -13.23 -16.04
CA VAL A 23 2.82 -12.47 -17.26
C VAL A 23 2.76 -10.99 -16.97
N TYR A 24 2.07 -10.59 -15.89
CA TYR A 24 1.98 -9.18 -15.49
C TYR A 24 3.34 -8.61 -15.11
N HIS A 25 4.15 -9.33 -14.33
CA HIS A 25 5.53 -8.96 -14.03
C HIS A 25 6.38 -8.76 -15.27
N HIS A 26 6.25 -9.66 -16.26
CA HIS A 26 6.96 -9.52 -17.53
C HIS A 26 6.55 -8.24 -18.27
N PHE A 27 5.26 -7.93 -18.35
CA PHE A 27 4.77 -6.69 -18.95
C PHE A 27 5.26 -5.45 -18.21
N PHE A 28 5.23 -5.44 -16.89
CA PHE A 28 5.75 -4.33 -16.09
C PHE A 28 7.24 -4.11 -16.38
N LYS A 29 8.05 -5.16 -16.35
CA LYS A 29 9.52 -5.06 -16.54
C LYS A 29 9.92 -4.62 -17.96
N HIS A 30 9.12 -4.94 -18.98
CA HIS A 30 9.47 -4.69 -20.40
C HIS A 30 8.68 -3.51 -21.00
N SER A 31 7.79 -2.88 -20.28
CA SER A 31 7.04 -1.74 -20.80
C SER A 31 7.81 -0.44 -20.64
N THR A 32 8.11 0.22 -21.75
CA THR A 32 8.76 1.53 -21.78
C THR A 32 8.00 2.58 -20.95
N HIS A 33 6.67 2.52 -20.91
CA HIS A 33 5.85 3.45 -20.11
C HIS A 33 6.13 3.28 -18.62
N PHE A 34 6.14 2.05 -18.12
CA PHE A 34 6.42 1.77 -16.73
C PHE A 34 7.89 2.03 -16.36
N SER A 35 8.82 1.75 -17.26
CA SER A 35 10.24 2.06 -17.03
C SER A 35 10.50 3.57 -16.94
N ILE A 36 9.86 4.37 -17.81
CA ILE A 36 9.95 5.85 -17.75
C ILE A 36 9.30 6.37 -16.46
N LEU A 37 8.13 5.85 -16.07
CA LEU A 37 7.46 6.24 -14.83
C LEU A 37 8.33 6.00 -13.60
N GLU A 38 8.97 4.84 -13.52
CA GLU A 38 9.89 4.49 -12.44
C GLU A 38 11.15 5.33 -12.47
N PHE A 39 11.73 5.57 -13.64
CA PHE A 39 12.88 6.45 -13.79
C PHE A 39 12.58 7.86 -13.25
N ILE A 40 11.41 8.40 -13.57
CA ILE A 40 11.00 9.72 -13.07
C ILE A 40 10.87 9.71 -11.54
N PHE A 41 10.30 8.66 -10.94
CA PHE A 41 10.19 8.54 -9.50
C PHE A 41 11.56 8.59 -8.81
N PHE A 42 12.58 7.93 -9.39
CA PHE A 42 13.92 7.91 -8.81
C PHE A 42 14.80 9.11 -9.19
N ASN A 43 14.40 9.90 -10.18
CA ASN A 43 15.22 10.98 -10.75
C ASN A 43 14.42 12.28 -10.93
N GLU A 44 13.54 12.63 -9.99
CA GLU A 44 12.84 13.92 -10.03
C GLU A 44 13.85 15.08 -10.10
N GLY A 45 13.47 16.12 -10.81
CA GLY A 45 14.34 17.29 -11.06
C GLY A 45 15.33 17.10 -12.21
N CYS A 46 15.43 15.92 -12.82
CA CYS A 46 16.26 15.71 -13.99
C CYS A 46 15.73 16.49 -15.20
N GLN A 47 16.56 16.65 -16.25
CA GLN A 47 16.13 17.23 -17.51
C GLN A 47 15.42 16.18 -18.37
N ALA A 48 14.39 16.61 -19.13
CA ALA A 48 13.64 15.70 -20.03
C ALA A 48 14.55 15.01 -21.06
N GLU A 49 15.62 15.69 -21.47
CA GLU A 49 16.66 15.14 -22.36
C GLU A 49 17.39 13.96 -21.77
N SER A 50 17.54 13.90 -20.44
CA SER A 50 18.15 12.75 -19.76
C SER A 50 17.29 11.50 -19.92
N ILE A 51 15.97 11.64 -19.80
CA ILE A 51 15.02 10.55 -20.06
C ILE A 51 15.09 10.09 -21.51
N CYS A 52 15.14 11.08 -22.46
CA CYS A 52 15.25 10.75 -23.88
C CYS A 52 16.52 9.95 -24.21
N LYS A 53 17.65 10.29 -23.57
CA LYS A 53 18.92 9.58 -23.75
C LYS A 53 18.87 8.18 -23.13
N GLU A 54 18.36 8.05 -21.92
CA GLU A 54 18.26 6.77 -21.20
C GLU A 54 17.43 5.74 -21.97
N PHE A 55 16.27 6.18 -22.48
CA PHE A 55 15.34 5.28 -23.19
C PHE A 55 15.47 5.29 -24.71
N TYR A 56 16.47 5.99 -25.27
CA TYR A 56 16.71 6.10 -26.72
C TYR A 56 15.46 6.56 -27.51
N ILE A 57 14.72 7.54 -26.98
CA ILE A 57 13.49 8.07 -27.59
C ILE A 57 13.62 9.56 -27.89
N SER A 58 12.80 10.05 -28.84
CA SER A 58 12.71 11.48 -29.14
C SER A 58 11.89 12.21 -28.08
N SER A 59 12.13 13.54 -27.97
CA SER A 59 11.32 14.40 -27.09
C SER A 59 9.83 14.30 -27.41
N SER A 60 9.46 14.28 -28.69
CA SER A 60 8.06 14.11 -29.09
C SER A 60 7.45 12.77 -28.64
N SER A 61 8.24 11.70 -28.65
CA SER A 61 7.82 10.40 -28.12
C SER A 61 7.65 10.43 -26.61
N LEU A 62 8.58 11.08 -25.89
CA LEU A 62 8.47 11.27 -24.44
C LEU A 62 7.20 12.01 -24.06
N TYR A 63 6.94 13.18 -24.69
CA TYR A 63 5.71 13.94 -24.42
C TYR A 63 4.43 13.13 -24.69
N ARG A 64 4.42 12.31 -25.75
CA ARG A 64 3.28 11.43 -26.03
C ARG A 64 3.10 10.35 -24.97
N ILE A 65 4.19 9.74 -24.53
CA ILE A 65 4.16 8.71 -23.46
C ILE A 65 3.64 9.32 -22.16
N ILE A 66 4.19 10.46 -21.72
CA ILE A 66 3.74 11.12 -20.49
C ILE A 66 2.27 11.56 -20.60
N SER A 67 1.83 12.06 -21.73
CA SER A 67 0.41 12.37 -21.95
C SER A 67 -0.49 11.15 -21.81
N GLN A 68 -0.05 9.98 -22.28
CA GLN A 68 -0.80 8.73 -22.13
C GLN A 68 -0.82 8.25 -20.68
N ILE A 69 0.31 8.33 -19.97
CA ILE A 69 0.43 7.99 -18.56
C ILE A 69 -0.49 8.90 -17.73
N ASN A 70 -0.40 10.22 -17.90
CA ASN A 70 -1.21 11.20 -17.17
C ASN A 70 -2.71 11.01 -17.42
N LYS A 71 -3.11 10.64 -18.64
CA LYS A 71 -4.52 10.36 -18.97
C LYS A 71 -5.06 9.15 -18.16
N VAL A 72 -4.24 8.16 -17.85
CA VAL A 72 -4.62 6.99 -17.06
C VAL A 72 -4.61 7.35 -15.58
N ILE A 73 -3.51 7.96 -15.10
CA ILE A 73 -3.32 8.31 -13.69
C ILE A 73 -4.44 9.23 -13.20
N LYS A 74 -4.73 10.32 -13.91
CA LYS A 74 -5.77 11.30 -13.53
C LYS A 74 -7.20 10.73 -13.46
N ARG A 75 -7.44 9.54 -13.99
CA ARG A 75 -8.75 8.87 -13.86
C ARG A 75 -8.94 8.16 -12.52
N GLN A 76 -7.84 7.81 -11.87
CA GLN A 76 -7.83 6.95 -10.69
C GLN A 76 -7.17 7.61 -9.48
N PHE A 77 -6.24 8.55 -9.73
CA PHE A 77 -5.40 9.19 -8.73
C PHE A 77 -5.35 10.69 -8.97
N GLN A 78 -5.15 11.45 -7.91
CA GLN A 78 -5.10 12.93 -7.98
C GLN A 78 -3.65 13.41 -8.09
N PHE A 79 -2.93 12.96 -9.13
CA PHE A 79 -1.59 13.44 -9.43
C PHE A 79 -1.26 13.36 -10.93
N GLU A 80 -0.19 14.02 -11.33
CA GLU A 80 0.33 13.96 -12.68
C GLU A 80 1.86 14.09 -12.74
N ILE A 81 2.42 13.79 -13.90
CA ILE A 81 3.83 13.96 -14.22
C ILE A 81 3.99 15.23 -15.06
N SER A 82 4.82 16.17 -14.59
CA SER A 82 5.33 17.31 -15.34
C SER A 82 6.68 16.98 -15.97
N LEU A 83 6.95 17.57 -17.15
CA LEU A 83 8.26 17.49 -17.80
C LEU A 83 9.04 18.82 -17.73
N THR A 84 8.47 19.88 -17.13
CA THR A 84 9.07 21.22 -17.07
C THR A 84 8.76 21.88 -15.72
N PRO A 85 9.57 21.62 -14.68
CA PRO A 85 10.61 20.58 -14.54
C PRO A 85 10.04 19.15 -14.50
N VAL A 86 10.94 18.14 -14.64
CA VAL A 86 10.53 16.74 -14.48
C VAL A 86 10.22 16.47 -13.01
N GLN A 87 8.96 16.26 -12.71
CA GLN A 87 8.49 16.00 -11.34
C GLN A 87 7.10 15.34 -11.32
N ILE A 88 6.79 14.71 -10.18
CA ILE A 88 5.47 14.16 -9.89
C ILE A 88 4.78 15.13 -8.95
N ILE A 89 3.63 15.68 -9.36
CA ILE A 89 2.98 16.82 -8.69
C ILE A 89 1.53 16.51 -8.30
N GLU A 90 0.99 17.32 -7.40
CA GLU A 90 -0.35 17.32 -6.83
C GLU A 90 -0.45 16.46 -5.54
N ASN A 91 -1.41 15.52 -5.44
CA ASN A 91 -1.70 14.83 -4.19
C ASN A 91 -0.60 13.83 -3.77
N GLU A 92 0.26 14.22 -2.83
CA GLU A 92 1.39 13.42 -2.35
C GLU A 92 0.95 12.08 -1.73
N ARG A 93 -0.24 12.00 -1.10
CA ARG A 93 -0.77 10.75 -0.55
C ARG A 93 -1.07 9.74 -1.66
N ASP A 94 -1.64 10.20 -2.77
CA ASP A 94 -1.95 9.35 -3.92
C ASP A 94 -0.69 8.92 -4.66
N ILE A 95 0.32 9.81 -4.74
CA ILE A 95 1.64 9.48 -5.28
C ILE A 95 2.27 8.33 -4.50
N ARG A 96 2.35 8.46 -3.17
CA ARG A 96 2.96 7.43 -2.30
C ARG A 96 2.21 6.10 -2.37
N TYR A 97 0.88 6.14 -2.33
CA TYR A 97 0.06 4.93 -2.45
C TYR A 97 0.25 4.26 -3.81
N PHE A 98 0.21 5.03 -4.90
CA PHE A 98 0.40 4.52 -6.25
C PHE A 98 1.76 3.83 -6.39
N PHE A 99 2.85 4.47 -5.97
CA PHE A 99 4.18 3.89 -6.14
C PHE A 99 4.44 2.69 -5.24
N ALA A 100 3.91 2.67 -4.01
CA ALA A 100 3.96 1.48 -3.18
C ALA A 100 3.24 0.30 -3.84
N GLN A 101 2.06 0.54 -4.42
CA GLN A 101 1.31 -0.46 -5.18
C GLN A 101 2.04 -0.88 -6.46
N TYR A 102 2.59 0.10 -7.20
CA TYR A 102 3.38 -0.13 -8.40
C TYR A 102 4.57 -1.06 -8.14
N PHE A 103 5.35 -0.79 -7.10
CA PHE A 103 6.48 -1.64 -6.73
C PHE A 103 6.03 -3.02 -6.24
N SER A 104 4.91 -3.09 -5.54
CA SER A 104 4.34 -4.37 -5.11
C SER A 104 3.94 -5.26 -6.28
N GLU A 105 3.38 -4.69 -7.35
CA GLU A 105 2.97 -5.45 -8.54
C GLU A 105 4.11 -5.73 -9.53
N LYS A 106 5.11 -4.83 -9.64
CA LYS A 106 6.20 -4.97 -10.60
C LYS A 106 7.25 -5.98 -10.17
N TYR A 107 7.53 -6.09 -8.88
CA TYR A 107 8.68 -6.82 -8.37
C TYR A 107 8.29 -8.03 -7.55
N TYR A 108 9.09 -9.10 -7.69
CA TYR A 108 8.88 -10.31 -6.90
C TYR A 108 9.15 -10.07 -5.42
N PHE A 109 8.58 -10.92 -4.60
CA PHE A 109 8.58 -10.85 -3.14
C PHE A 109 9.98 -10.65 -2.53
N LEU A 110 11.02 -11.21 -3.12
CA LEU A 110 12.40 -11.16 -2.61
C LEU A 110 13.28 -10.08 -3.24
N GLU A 111 12.78 -9.35 -4.25
CA GLU A 111 13.54 -8.30 -4.91
C GLU A 111 13.48 -7.01 -4.10
N TRP A 112 14.66 -6.48 -3.72
CA TRP A 112 14.81 -5.14 -3.15
C TRP A 112 15.33 -4.17 -4.21
N LEU A 113 14.61 -3.10 -4.44
CA LEU A 113 14.80 -2.19 -5.57
C LEU A 113 15.57 -0.93 -5.26
N PHE A 114 15.59 -0.59 -4.01
CA PHE A 114 16.13 0.67 -3.55
C PHE A 114 17.62 0.50 -3.24
N GLU A 115 18.44 0.35 -4.29
CA GLU A 115 19.88 0.04 -4.16
C GLU A 115 20.62 1.01 -3.26
N ASN A 116 20.18 2.27 -3.19
CA ASN A 116 20.79 3.32 -2.36
C ASN A 116 20.22 3.37 -0.94
N PHE A 117 19.36 2.43 -0.56
CA PHE A 117 18.74 2.34 0.76
C PHE A 117 18.83 0.92 1.27
N SER A 118 19.55 0.68 2.34
CA SER A 118 19.45 -0.60 3.04
C SER A 118 18.00 -0.80 3.54
N SER A 119 17.53 -2.02 3.46
CA SER A 119 16.20 -2.34 4.00
C SER A 119 16.21 -2.60 5.51
N GLU A 120 17.39 -2.67 6.11
CA GLU A 120 17.58 -3.11 7.49
C GLU A 120 16.92 -2.20 8.52
N PRO A 121 17.14 -0.85 8.53
CA PRO A 121 16.50 0.00 9.53
C PRO A 121 14.97 0.03 9.43
N LEU A 122 14.40 -0.11 8.21
CA LEU A 122 12.96 -0.24 8.03
C LEU A 122 12.44 -1.59 8.55
N SER A 123 13.21 -2.66 8.41
CA SER A 123 12.85 -3.97 8.97
C SER A 123 12.86 -3.92 10.50
N GLN A 124 13.88 -3.29 11.10
CA GLN A 124 13.98 -3.10 12.55
C GLN A 124 12.80 -2.26 13.09
N LEU A 125 12.42 -1.19 12.37
CA LEU A 125 11.25 -0.38 12.73
C LEU A 125 9.95 -1.21 12.69
N LEU A 126 9.76 -2.02 11.65
CA LEU A 126 8.59 -2.90 11.54
C LEU A 126 8.59 -3.99 12.61
N GLU A 127 9.73 -4.60 12.90
CA GLU A 127 9.86 -5.59 13.98
C GLU A 127 9.51 -4.98 15.34
N LEU A 128 9.92 -3.74 15.60
CA LEU A 128 9.53 -3.01 16.79
C LEU A 128 8.01 -2.81 16.86
N VAL A 129 7.38 -2.38 15.77
CA VAL A 129 5.92 -2.26 15.70
C VAL A 129 5.24 -3.59 16.00
N TYR A 130 5.72 -4.70 15.43
CA TYR A 130 5.14 -6.02 15.68
C TYR A 130 5.37 -6.53 17.11
N LYS A 131 6.53 -6.22 17.70
CA LYS A 131 6.85 -6.60 19.07
C LYS A 131 5.94 -5.89 20.09
N GLU A 132 5.73 -4.59 19.87
CA GLU A 132 5.03 -3.72 20.81
C GLU A 132 3.50 -3.70 20.57
N THR A 133 3.02 -4.16 19.43
CA THR A 133 1.60 -4.14 19.08
C THR A 133 1.03 -5.53 18.81
N SER A 134 -0.29 -5.64 18.85
CA SER A 134 -0.99 -6.87 18.42
C SER A 134 -1.18 -6.92 16.90
N PHE A 135 -0.50 -6.06 16.13
CA PHE A 135 -0.68 -5.99 14.68
C PHE A 135 -0.30 -7.31 14.00
N PRO A 136 -1.17 -7.88 13.14
CA PRO A 136 -0.92 -9.21 12.60
C PRO A 136 0.24 -9.20 11.60
N MET A 137 1.29 -9.90 11.92
CA MET A 137 2.41 -10.11 11.01
C MET A 137 2.15 -11.31 10.12
N ASN A 138 1.81 -11.05 8.87
CA ASN A 138 1.95 -12.03 7.80
C ASN A 138 2.89 -11.50 6.72
N LEU A 139 3.45 -12.40 5.94
CA LEU A 139 4.48 -12.08 4.96
C LEU A 139 4.04 -11.04 3.91
N SER A 140 2.77 -11.09 3.49
CA SER A 140 2.18 -10.15 2.53
C SER A 140 2.03 -8.74 3.12
N THR A 141 1.53 -8.65 4.36
CA THR A 141 1.40 -7.38 5.08
C THR A 141 2.76 -6.76 5.35
N HIS A 142 3.73 -7.55 5.82
CA HIS A 142 5.09 -7.09 6.06
C HIS A 142 5.72 -6.48 4.80
N ARG A 143 5.61 -7.19 3.67
CA ARG A 143 6.12 -6.70 2.38
C ARG A 143 5.47 -5.39 1.97
N MET A 144 4.14 -5.32 2.02
CA MET A 144 3.41 -4.13 1.60
C MET A 144 3.75 -2.92 2.49
N LEU A 145 3.84 -3.12 3.81
CA LEU A 145 4.27 -2.08 4.75
C LEU A 145 5.70 -1.62 4.45
N LYS A 146 6.61 -2.55 4.22
CA LYS A 146 8.02 -2.22 3.90
C LYS A 146 8.13 -1.41 2.60
N LEU A 147 7.37 -1.76 1.56
CA LEU A 147 7.32 -1.00 0.31
C LEU A 147 6.69 0.38 0.51
N LEU A 148 5.65 0.48 1.32
CA LEU A 148 5.04 1.77 1.66
C LEU A 148 6.03 2.65 2.43
N LEU A 149 6.69 2.12 3.45
CA LEU A 149 7.66 2.86 4.26
C LEU A 149 8.86 3.36 3.43
N VAL A 150 9.43 2.51 2.57
CA VAL A 150 10.56 2.94 1.74
C VAL A 150 10.12 3.95 0.68
N THR A 151 8.92 3.82 0.12
CA THR A 151 8.36 4.81 -0.80
C THR A 151 8.17 6.15 -0.10
N ASN A 152 7.60 6.14 1.11
CA ASN A 152 7.42 7.34 1.93
C ASN A 152 8.77 7.96 2.30
N LEU A 153 9.74 7.16 2.73
CA LEU A 153 11.09 7.61 3.05
C LEU A 153 11.78 8.26 1.84
N TYR A 154 11.63 7.66 0.66
CA TYR A 154 12.19 8.20 -0.56
C TYR A 154 11.61 9.58 -0.87
N ARG A 155 10.29 9.74 -0.76
CA ARG A 155 9.61 11.02 -0.95
C ARG A 155 10.04 12.07 0.08
N ILE A 156 10.17 11.68 1.35
CA ILE A 156 10.68 12.57 2.43
C ILE A 156 12.09 13.05 2.10
N LYS A 157 12.98 12.16 1.67
CA LYS A 157 14.39 12.50 1.32
C LYS A 157 14.48 13.53 0.20
N PHE A 158 13.52 13.54 -0.72
CA PHE A 158 13.42 14.52 -1.79
C PHE A 158 12.59 15.77 -1.44
N GLY A 159 12.23 15.95 -0.16
CA GLY A 159 11.54 17.14 0.33
C GLY A 159 10.03 17.15 0.09
N HIS A 160 9.44 16.03 -0.28
CA HIS A 160 8.00 15.92 -0.47
C HIS A 160 7.32 15.50 0.83
N PHE A 161 6.82 16.47 1.57
CA PHE A 161 6.07 16.24 2.80
C PHE A 161 4.58 16.35 2.53
N MET A 162 3.79 15.48 3.17
CA MET A 162 2.34 15.61 3.18
C MET A 162 1.93 16.63 4.24
N GLU A 163 0.91 17.43 3.91
CA GLU A 163 0.22 18.19 4.96
C GLU A 163 -0.48 17.20 5.89
N VAL A 164 -0.05 17.18 7.14
CA VAL A 164 -0.62 16.36 8.18
C VAL A 164 -1.49 17.24 9.03
N ASP A 165 -2.81 17.05 8.93
CA ASP A 165 -3.75 17.68 9.86
C ASP A 165 -3.60 17.01 11.23
N LYS A 166 -3.05 17.73 12.21
CA LYS A 166 -2.84 17.24 13.58
C LYS A 166 -4.13 16.76 14.23
N ASP A 167 -5.26 17.40 13.91
CA ASP A 167 -6.57 16.99 14.43
C ASP A 167 -7.07 15.65 13.83
N SER A 168 -6.50 15.21 12.71
CA SER A 168 -6.81 13.93 12.08
C SER A 168 -5.89 12.78 12.51
N PHE A 169 -4.89 13.06 13.34
CA PHE A 169 -3.91 12.08 13.82
C PHE A 169 -4.37 11.36 15.09
N ASN A 170 -3.89 10.12 15.23
CA ASN A 170 -4.01 9.36 16.47
C ASN A 170 -2.73 9.53 17.31
N ASP A 171 -2.69 10.59 18.13
CA ASP A 171 -1.54 10.89 18.99
C ASP A 171 -1.19 9.71 19.90
N GLN A 172 -2.18 8.92 20.34
CA GLN A 172 -1.94 7.76 21.20
C GLN A 172 -1.15 6.66 20.48
N SER A 173 -1.37 6.47 19.18
CA SER A 173 -0.61 5.51 18.39
C SER A 173 0.83 5.98 18.14
N LEU A 174 1.01 7.28 17.94
CA LEU A 174 2.33 7.88 17.80
C LEU A 174 3.10 7.79 19.13
N ASP A 175 2.52 8.25 20.23
CA ASP A 175 3.11 8.17 21.57
C ASP A 175 3.49 6.73 21.92
N PHE A 176 2.62 5.77 21.61
CA PHE A 176 2.87 4.36 21.86
C PHE A 176 4.12 3.86 21.14
N LEU A 177 4.31 4.23 19.87
CA LEU A 177 5.47 3.83 19.11
C LEU A 177 6.74 4.57 19.55
N MET A 178 6.65 5.89 19.81
CA MET A 178 7.80 6.70 20.22
C MET A 178 8.31 6.38 21.63
N GLN A 179 7.49 5.72 22.47
CA GLN A 179 7.87 5.25 23.81
C GLN A 179 8.24 3.75 23.82
N ALA A 180 8.24 3.08 22.68
CA ALA A 180 8.53 1.67 22.60
C ALA A 180 9.98 1.33 23.01
N GLU A 181 10.16 0.25 23.76
CA GLU A 181 11.50 -0.24 24.14
C GLU A 181 12.33 -0.58 22.90
N GLY A 182 13.44 0.10 22.70
CA GLY A 182 14.35 -0.10 21.56
C GLY A 182 14.20 0.93 20.44
N ILE A 183 13.26 1.89 20.52
CA ILE A 183 13.07 2.93 19.51
C ILE A 183 14.33 3.76 19.29
N GLU A 184 15.10 4.05 20.35
CA GLU A 184 16.36 4.80 20.27
C GLU A 184 17.40 4.09 19.39
N GLY A 185 17.54 2.77 19.50
CA GLY A 185 18.43 1.97 18.67
C GLY A 185 18.01 1.95 17.21
N VAL A 186 16.70 1.86 16.96
CA VAL A 186 16.12 1.95 15.61
C VAL A 186 16.36 3.34 15.04
N ALA A 187 16.17 4.41 15.81
CA ALA A 187 16.40 5.78 15.38
C ALA A 187 17.85 6.03 15.00
N GLN A 188 18.81 5.52 15.78
CA GLN A 188 20.24 5.61 15.47
C GLN A 188 20.61 4.88 14.18
N SER A 189 20.07 3.65 13.98
CA SER A 189 20.26 2.87 12.77
C SER A 189 19.68 3.59 11.54
N PHE A 190 18.50 4.18 11.70
CA PHE A 190 17.78 4.93 10.68
C PHE A 190 18.53 6.20 10.24
N GLU A 191 18.99 6.97 11.21
CA GLU A 191 19.78 8.20 10.96
C GLU A 191 21.13 7.88 10.30
N SER A 192 21.81 6.85 10.77
CA SER A 192 23.09 6.40 10.20
C SER A 192 22.97 5.98 8.74
N GLU A 193 21.92 5.27 8.37
CA GLU A 193 21.72 4.75 7.01
C GLU A 193 21.15 5.80 6.06
N TYR A 194 20.13 6.54 6.50
CA TYR A 194 19.36 7.40 5.60
C TYR A 194 19.72 8.88 5.70
N ASN A 195 20.51 9.27 6.71
CA ASN A 195 20.81 10.65 7.06
C ASN A 195 19.53 11.48 7.31
N ILE A 196 18.55 10.86 7.96
CA ILE A 196 17.25 11.44 8.33
C ILE A 196 17.03 11.07 9.81
N SER A 197 16.72 12.05 10.65
CA SER A 197 16.35 11.79 12.05
C SER A 197 14.97 11.16 12.12
N LEU A 198 14.81 10.06 12.87
CA LEU A 198 13.52 9.40 13.08
C LEU A 198 12.78 10.09 14.24
N ASP A 199 12.34 11.31 14.02
CA ASP A 199 11.52 12.08 14.94
C ASP A 199 10.01 11.83 14.70
N GLU A 200 9.17 12.46 15.52
CA GLU A 200 7.70 12.35 15.42
C GLU A 200 7.18 12.75 14.05
N GLU A 201 7.73 13.79 13.42
CA GLU A 201 7.30 14.25 12.11
C GLU A 201 7.59 13.20 11.04
N VAL A 202 8.80 12.65 11.01
CA VAL A 202 9.20 11.60 10.08
C VAL A 202 8.40 10.33 10.32
N VAL A 203 8.18 9.93 11.57
CA VAL A 203 7.32 8.77 11.91
C VAL A 203 5.89 8.99 11.40
N CYS A 204 5.33 10.18 11.61
CA CYS A 204 4.03 10.55 11.07
C CYS A 204 3.99 10.46 9.54
N GLN A 205 5.01 10.96 8.86
CA GLN A 205 5.12 10.89 7.40
C GLN A 205 5.27 9.45 6.90
N LEU A 206 6.00 8.60 7.61
CA LEU A 206 6.18 7.19 7.25
C LEU A 206 4.88 6.39 7.39
N PHE A 207 4.15 6.60 8.49
CA PHE A 207 2.95 5.84 8.85
C PHE A 207 1.64 6.60 8.61
N VAL A 208 1.63 7.62 7.77
CA VAL A 208 0.49 8.52 7.57
C VAL A 208 -0.86 7.81 7.32
N SER A 209 -0.85 6.67 6.67
CA SER A 209 -2.08 5.88 6.44
C SER A 209 -2.54 5.11 7.68
N TYR A 210 -1.64 4.88 8.63
CA TYR A 210 -1.86 4.06 9.82
C TYR A 210 -2.02 4.89 11.11
N PHE A 211 -1.66 6.17 11.08
CA PHE A 211 -1.85 7.08 12.21
C PHE A 211 -3.08 7.99 12.06
N GLN A 212 -4.04 7.59 11.25
CA GLN A 212 -5.32 8.29 11.16
C GLN A 212 -6.08 8.17 12.48
N LYS A 213 -6.80 9.22 12.88
CA LYS A 213 -7.50 9.37 14.18
C LYS A 213 -8.28 8.15 14.62
N MET A 214 -8.88 7.42 13.69
CA MET A 214 -9.72 6.26 13.97
C MET A 214 -9.06 4.94 13.56
N PHE A 215 -7.77 4.92 13.29
CA PHE A 215 -7.00 3.72 13.09
C PHE A 215 -6.18 3.42 14.35
N PHE A 216 -6.20 2.20 14.83
CA PHE A 216 -5.56 1.80 16.07
C PHE A 216 -4.51 0.72 15.78
N ILE A 217 -3.25 1.02 16.06
CA ILE A 217 -2.14 0.08 15.85
C ILE A 217 -2.14 -1.08 16.85
N ASP A 218 -2.87 -0.94 17.96
CA ASP A 218 -2.97 -1.94 19.02
C ASP A 218 -4.43 -2.15 19.46
N GLU A 219 -4.80 -3.42 19.73
CA GLU A 219 -6.14 -3.79 20.17
C GLU A 219 -6.53 -3.13 21.49
N SER A 220 -5.57 -2.99 22.41
CA SER A 220 -5.85 -2.38 23.73
C SER A 220 -6.17 -0.88 23.61
N LEU A 221 -5.53 -0.18 22.69
CA LEU A 221 -5.85 1.22 22.37
C LEU A 221 -7.24 1.34 21.78
N PHE A 222 -7.60 0.46 20.85
CA PHE A 222 -8.96 0.39 20.29
C PHE A 222 -10.01 0.18 21.39
N MET A 223 -9.84 -0.80 22.25
CA MET A 223 -10.79 -1.12 23.34
C MET A 223 -10.90 -0.01 24.39
N LYS A 224 -9.80 0.75 24.64
CA LYS A 224 -9.86 1.96 25.47
C LYS A 224 -10.69 3.06 24.81
N CYS A 225 -10.56 3.21 23.48
CA CYS A 225 -11.28 4.21 22.71
C CYS A 225 -12.76 3.87 22.57
N VAL A 226 -13.14 2.61 22.41
CA VAL A 226 -14.55 2.14 22.42
C VAL A 226 -15.31 2.67 23.64
N LYS A 227 -14.65 2.78 24.81
CA LYS A 227 -15.27 3.28 26.05
C LYS A 227 -15.35 4.81 26.14
N LYS A 228 -14.68 5.56 25.25
CA LYS A 228 -14.52 7.02 25.37
C LYS A 228 -15.09 7.79 24.19
N ASP A 229 -15.11 7.19 23.02
CA ASP A 229 -15.53 7.82 21.77
C ASP A 229 -16.78 7.16 21.21
N SER A 230 -17.85 7.94 21.10
CA SER A 230 -19.17 7.45 20.66
C SER A 230 -19.19 6.91 19.22
N TYR A 231 -18.29 7.38 18.36
CA TYR A 231 -18.19 6.88 17.00
C TYR A 231 -17.52 5.50 16.97
N VAL A 232 -16.43 5.33 17.74
CA VAL A 232 -15.72 4.03 17.84
C VAL A 232 -16.62 3.00 18.54
N GLU A 233 -17.35 3.41 19.60
CA GLU A 233 -18.37 2.58 20.27
C GLU A 233 -19.43 2.09 19.29
N LYS A 234 -20.00 2.99 18.48
CA LYS A 234 -21.00 2.66 17.47
C LYS A 234 -20.44 1.70 16.42
N SER A 235 -19.21 1.94 15.94
CA SER A 235 -18.52 1.03 15.00
C SER A 235 -18.32 -0.36 15.60
N TYR A 236 -17.90 -0.42 16.88
CA TYR A 236 -17.74 -1.69 17.59
C TYR A 236 -19.06 -2.47 17.68
N HIS A 237 -20.18 -1.83 18.05
CA HIS A 237 -21.47 -2.50 18.15
C HIS A 237 -21.97 -3.01 16.80
N LEU A 238 -21.87 -2.19 15.74
CA LEU A 238 -22.25 -2.63 14.38
C LEU A 238 -21.46 -3.86 13.92
N LEU A 239 -20.14 -3.86 14.13
CA LEU A 239 -19.28 -4.98 13.76
C LEU A 239 -19.53 -6.19 14.67
N SER A 240 -19.82 -5.96 15.96
CA SER A 240 -20.19 -7.01 16.90
C SER A 240 -21.44 -7.74 16.46
N ASP A 241 -22.52 -7.01 16.10
CA ASP A 241 -23.77 -7.57 15.61
C ASP A 241 -23.55 -8.37 14.31
N PHE A 242 -22.72 -7.86 13.39
CA PHE A 242 -22.32 -8.57 12.18
C PHE A 242 -21.63 -9.91 12.49
N ILE A 243 -20.65 -9.89 13.39
CA ILE A 243 -19.90 -11.10 13.78
C ILE A 243 -20.82 -12.10 14.48
N ASP A 244 -21.74 -11.64 15.36
CA ASP A 244 -22.71 -12.52 16.04
C ASP A 244 -23.61 -13.24 15.05
N GLN A 245 -24.06 -12.58 13.99
CA GLN A 245 -24.86 -13.24 12.93
C GLN A 245 -24.06 -14.35 12.20
N ILE A 246 -22.76 -14.11 11.97
CA ILE A 246 -21.91 -15.10 11.31
C ILE A 246 -21.53 -16.23 12.26
N SER A 247 -21.30 -15.92 13.53
CA SER A 247 -20.90 -16.89 14.56
C SER A 247 -21.95 -17.97 14.84
N VAL A 248 -23.20 -17.72 14.50
CA VAL A 248 -24.26 -18.76 14.53
C VAL A 248 -23.90 -19.98 13.67
N LYS A 249 -23.14 -19.76 12.59
CA LYS A 249 -22.79 -20.82 11.62
C LYS A 249 -21.30 -21.18 11.62
N TYR A 250 -20.45 -20.26 12.05
CA TYR A 250 -19.00 -20.39 11.96
C TYR A 250 -18.36 -20.07 13.29
N GLN A 251 -17.43 -20.92 13.72
CA GLN A 251 -16.69 -20.70 14.95
C GLN A 251 -15.74 -19.50 14.80
N ILE A 252 -15.85 -18.53 15.70
CA ILE A 252 -14.98 -17.36 15.78
C ILE A 252 -14.29 -17.38 17.16
N GLU A 253 -12.98 -17.50 17.17
CA GLU A 253 -12.22 -17.70 18.41
C GLU A 253 -11.99 -16.39 19.19
N ASN A 254 -11.68 -15.30 18.51
CA ASN A 254 -11.42 -14.01 19.14
C ASN A 254 -12.27 -12.91 18.44
N LYS A 255 -13.43 -12.63 19.03
CA LYS A 255 -14.39 -11.67 18.49
C LYS A 255 -13.85 -10.24 18.52
N ASP A 256 -13.29 -9.78 19.63
CA ASP A 256 -12.83 -8.41 19.80
C ASP A 256 -11.64 -8.10 18.85
N ASN A 257 -10.75 -9.02 18.71
CA ASN A 257 -9.63 -8.91 17.76
C ASN A 257 -10.14 -8.80 16.31
N LEU A 258 -11.12 -9.62 15.93
CA LEU A 258 -11.73 -9.55 14.60
C LEU A 258 -12.46 -8.21 14.38
N ILE A 259 -13.17 -7.69 15.38
CA ILE A 259 -13.83 -6.38 15.33
C ILE A 259 -12.79 -5.28 15.10
N TRP A 260 -11.69 -5.27 15.86
CA TRP A 260 -10.61 -4.32 15.70
C TRP A 260 -10.03 -4.35 14.29
N HIS A 261 -9.74 -5.55 13.73
CA HIS A 261 -9.24 -5.68 12.38
C HIS A 261 -10.22 -5.19 11.30
N LEU A 262 -11.50 -5.50 11.43
CA LEU A 262 -12.54 -5.05 10.51
C LEU A 262 -12.71 -3.53 10.58
N HIS A 263 -12.67 -2.94 11.79
CA HIS A 263 -12.69 -1.49 11.98
C HIS A 263 -11.52 -0.82 11.26
N ASN A 264 -10.29 -1.29 11.48
CA ASN A 264 -9.11 -0.75 10.84
C ASN A 264 -9.14 -0.92 9.32
N THR A 265 -9.58 -2.06 8.82
CA THR A 265 -9.72 -2.32 7.37
C THR A 265 -10.68 -1.31 6.74
N ALA A 266 -11.80 -1.00 7.39
CA ALA A 266 -12.75 -0.01 6.89
C ALA A 266 -12.14 1.41 6.87
N ARG A 267 -11.18 1.72 7.76
CA ARG A 267 -10.47 3.00 7.77
C ARG A 267 -9.42 3.14 6.69
N LEU A 268 -8.76 2.05 6.34
CA LEU A 268 -7.80 2.02 5.24
C LEU A 268 -8.47 1.98 3.86
N TYR A 269 -9.75 1.60 3.81
CA TYR A 269 -10.48 1.55 2.56
C TYR A 269 -10.76 2.96 2.04
N ARG A 270 -10.38 3.20 0.78
CA ARG A 270 -10.58 4.47 0.11
C ARG A 270 -11.61 4.30 -1.01
N GLN A 271 -12.80 4.87 -0.81
CA GLN A 271 -13.85 4.90 -1.85
C GLN A 271 -13.42 5.74 -3.08
N GLU A 272 -12.53 6.70 -2.87
CA GLU A 272 -12.06 7.62 -3.91
C GLU A 272 -11.12 6.96 -4.93
N LEU A 273 -10.47 5.86 -4.55
CA LEU A 273 -9.65 5.08 -5.45
C LEU A 273 -10.53 4.06 -6.15
N SER A 274 -10.76 4.27 -7.45
CA SER A 274 -11.60 3.37 -8.27
C SER A 274 -11.00 1.97 -8.42
N THR A 275 -9.69 1.82 -8.22
CA THR A 275 -8.97 0.55 -8.28
C THR A 275 -7.87 0.49 -7.23
N GLU A 276 -7.74 -0.66 -6.57
CA GLU A 276 -6.66 -0.96 -5.63
C GLU A 276 -5.48 -1.68 -6.29
N PHE A 277 -5.37 -1.62 -7.61
CA PHE A 277 -4.32 -2.28 -8.40
C PHE A 277 -4.00 -1.45 -9.65
N ILE A 278 -2.83 -1.65 -10.22
CA ILE A 278 -2.38 -0.97 -11.44
C ILE A 278 -2.65 -1.83 -12.67
N LEU A 279 -2.20 -3.06 -12.67
CA LEU A 279 -2.45 -4.03 -13.75
C LEU A 279 -3.08 -5.33 -13.25
N PHE A 280 -2.74 -5.78 -12.06
CA PHE A 280 -3.14 -7.10 -11.57
C PHE A 280 -3.92 -7.02 -10.27
N ASP A 281 -5.22 -7.29 -10.36
CA ASP A 281 -6.14 -7.37 -9.22
C ASP A 281 -5.90 -8.66 -8.40
N GLN A 282 -4.81 -8.67 -7.63
CA GLN A 282 -4.45 -9.79 -6.77
C GLN A 282 -5.52 -10.06 -5.71
N LYS A 283 -6.06 -9.00 -5.08
CA LYS A 283 -7.13 -9.12 -4.07
C LYS A 283 -8.39 -9.70 -4.67
N GLY A 284 -8.84 -9.16 -5.81
CA GLY A 284 -10.03 -9.67 -6.50
C GLY A 284 -9.86 -11.10 -7.02
N ASN A 285 -8.64 -11.47 -7.43
CA ASN A 285 -8.33 -12.85 -7.82
C ASN A 285 -8.40 -13.80 -6.61
N THR A 286 -7.81 -13.40 -5.48
CA THR A 286 -7.89 -14.15 -4.22
C THR A 286 -9.34 -14.31 -3.76
N ILE A 287 -10.17 -13.25 -3.81
CA ILE A 287 -11.59 -13.30 -3.46
C ILE A 287 -12.35 -14.24 -4.40
N ARG A 288 -12.08 -14.21 -5.71
CA ARG A 288 -12.69 -15.13 -6.67
C ARG A 288 -12.34 -16.58 -6.36
N ASN A 289 -11.08 -16.88 -6.09
CA ASN A 289 -10.63 -18.21 -5.72
C ASN A 289 -11.25 -18.68 -4.41
N PHE A 290 -11.26 -17.81 -3.39
CA PHE A 290 -11.90 -18.10 -2.11
C PHE A 290 -13.40 -18.36 -2.24
N LYS A 291 -14.12 -17.59 -3.09
CA LYS A 291 -15.52 -17.81 -3.42
C LYS A 291 -15.76 -19.16 -4.10
N ASN A 292 -14.83 -19.61 -4.93
CA ASN A 292 -14.95 -20.92 -5.60
C ASN A 292 -14.75 -22.06 -4.61
N ILE A 293 -13.86 -21.90 -3.62
CA ILE A 293 -13.57 -22.93 -2.59
C ILE A 293 -14.66 -22.93 -1.50
N PHE A 294 -15.10 -21.73 -1.07
CA PHE A 294 -16.04 -21.55 0.05
C PHE A 294 -17.29 -20.71 -0.35
N PRO A 295 -18.07 -21.13 -1.36
CA PRO A 295 -19.16 -20.32 -1.92
C PRO A 295 -20.26 -19.99 -0.90
N LYS A 296 -20.55 -20.93 0.00
CA LYS A 296 -21.58 -20.76 1.05
C LYS A 296 -21.14 -19.72 2.09
N PHE A 297 -19.89 -19.79 2.57
CA PHE A 297 -19.34 -18.81 3.49
C PHE A 297 -19.39 -17.39 2.91
N VAL A 298 -18.90 -17.21 1.69
CA VAL A 298 -18.92 -15.88 1.02
C VAL A 298 -20.35 -15.36 0.84
N SER A 299 -21.32 -16.25 0.53
CA SER A 299 -22.72 -15.87 0.42
C SER A 299 -23.32 -15.44 1.76
N ASP A 300 -23.01 -16.15 2.84
CA ASP A 300 -23.51 -15.85 4.18
C ASP A 300 -22.94 -14.54 4.70
N VAL A 301 -21.62 -14.30 4.55
CA VAL A 301 -20.95 -13.03 4.90
C VAL A 301 -21.59 -11.86 4.15
N LYS A 302 -21.79 -11.98 2.84
CA LYS A 302 -22.42 -10.91 2.04
C LYS A 302 -23.85 -10.59 2.51
N LYS A 303 -24.64 -11.60 2.82
CA LYS A 303 -26.01 -11.39 3.31
C LYS A 303 -26.04 -10.68 4.65
N SER A 304 -25.16 -11.07 5.58
CA SER A 304 -25.08 -10.44 6.89
C SER A 304 -24.59 -8.99 6.79
N PHE A 305 -23.71 -8.67 5.81
CA PHE A 305 -23.22 -7.31 5.60
C PHE A 305 -24.26 -6.34 4.99
N ILE A 306 -25.26 -6.85 4.26
CA ILE A 306 -26.32 -6.03 3.63
C ILE A 306 -27.42 -5.66 4.64
N ILE A 307 -27.50 -6.35 5.75
CA ILE A 307 -28.55 -6.15 6.78
C ILE A 307 -28.14 -5.04 7.78
N ILE A 308 -26.89 -4.64 7.78
CA ILE A 308 -26.33 -3.56 8.63
C ILE A 308 -26.21 -2.25 7.83
#